data_7a12eb35d08afda05384f17d99e6db44
#
_entry.id   7a12eb35d08afda05384f17d99e6db44
#
_cell.length_a   1.000
_cell.length_b   1.000
_cell.length_c   1.000
_cell.angle_alpha   90.00
_cell.angle_beta   90.00
_cell.angle_gamma   90.00
#
_symmetry.space_group_name_H-M   'P 1'
#
loop_
_entity.id
_entity.type
_entity.pdbx_description
1 polymer ?
#
loop_
_entity_poly.entity_id
_entity_poly.type
_entity_poly.pdbx_seq_one_letter_code
_entity_poly.pdbx_strand_id
1 'polypeptide(L)'
;MTERLYLYGGGAAVALNDSLVLCTGGVNKDIFLAALRCPEKDYLLHPVEWYKFNDRILVYNINLDIWQEVARTSLVARAGAALVGWDKTYYNINGELKPGVRTPEIIKITVE
;
A
#
# COMPACT_ATOMS: atom_id res chain seq x y z
N MET A 1 -9.34 -2.87 19.27
CA MET A 1 -10.12 -3.52 18.20
C MET A 1 -9.31 -3.53 16.92
N THR A 2 -9.35 -4.63 16.25
CA THR A 2 -8.69 -4.75 14.96
C THR A 2 -9.47 -4.03 13.88
N GLU A 3 -8.81 -3.15 13.19
CA GLU A 3 -9.39 -2.47 12.05
C GLU A 3 -9.39 -3.39 10.86
N ARG A 4 -10.54 -3.91 10.50
CA ARG A 4 -10.65 -4.77 9.32
C ARG A 4 -10.70 -3.98 8.02
N LEU A 5 -10.50 -2.69 8.12
CA LEU A 5 -10.54 -1.79 6.98
C LEU A 5 -9.27 -1.78 6.16
N TYR A 6 -8.24 -2.49 6.63
CA TYR A 6 -6.96 -2.51 5.95
C TYR A 6 -6.93 -3.51 4.80
N LEU A 7 -8.00 -3.50 4.04
CA LEU A 7 -8.05 -4.23 2.77
C LEU A 7 -7.73 -3.25 1.67
N TYR A 8 -6.46 -2.98 1.51
CA TYR A 8 -6.00 -2.08 0.47
C TYR A 8 -5.82 -2.87 -0.83
N GLY A 9 -6.83 -2.84 -1.67
CA GLY A 9 -6.74 -3.47 -2.99
C GLY A 9 -5.53 -2.91 -3.73
N GLY A 10 -4.75 -3.78 -4.35
CA GLY A 10 -3.53 -3.37 -5.04
C GLY A 10 -2.36 -3.09 -4.14
N GLY A 11 -2.46 -3.35 -2.85
CA GLY A 11 -1.33 -3.26 -1.93
C GLY A 11 -0.38 -4.43 -2.08
N ALA A 12 0.78 -4.34 -1.43
CA ALA A 12 1.80 -5.37 -1.44
C ALA A 12 2.05 -5.90 -0.04
N ALA A 13 2.42 -7.16 0.06
CA ALA A 13 2.69 -7.80 1.35
C ALA A 13 3.84 -8.79 1.23
N VAL A 14 4.60 -8.93 2.31
CA VAL A 14 5.68 -9.92 2.39
C VAL A 14 5.82 -10.38 3.83
N ALA A 15 6.10 -11.65 4.04
CA ALA A 15 6.32 -12.19 5.37
C ALA A 15 7.64 -11.68 5.94
N LEU A 16 7.59 -11.18 7.17
CA LEU A 16 8.80 -10.85 7.93
C LEU A 16 9.34 -12.09 8.65
N ASN A 17 8.44 -12.90 9.17
CA ASN A 17 8.74 -14.16 9.82
C ASN A 17 7.46 -15.00 9.89
N ASP A 18 7.44 -16.02 10.73
CA ASP A 18 6.30 -16.95 10.81
C ASP A 18 5.01 -16.30 11.31
N SER A 19 5.07 -15.16 11.95
CA SER A 19 3.91 -14.53 12.56
C SER A 19 3.65 -13.09 12.11
N LEU A 20 4.57 -12.45 11.42
CA LEU A 20 4.44 -11.05 11.03
C LEU A 20 4.47 -10.87 9.52
N VAL A 21 3.58 -10.04 9.02
CA VAL A 21 3.48 -9.70 7.59
C VAL A 21 3.61 -8.20 7.42
N LEU A 22 4.53 -7.78 6.58
CA LEU A 22 4.72 -6.36 6.22
C LEU A 22 3.80 -6.04 5.05
N CYS A 23 3.05 -4.96 5.17
CA CYS A 23 2.10 -4.53 4.14
C CYS A 23 2.32 -3.06 3.78
N THR A 24 2.31 -2.76 2.49
CA THR A 24 2.50 -1.40 2.00
C THR A 24 1.54 -1.08 0.86
N GLY A 25 1.17 0.19 0.73
CA GLY A 25 0.46 0.68 -0.43
C GLY A 25 -0.99 0.24 -0.55
N GLY A 26 -1.51 0.39 -1.74
CA GLY A 26 -2.88 0.04 -2.09
C GLY A 26 -3.77 1.25 -2.28
N VAL A 27 -4.94 1.04 -2.88
CA VAL A 27 -5.87 2.10 -3.22
C VAL A 27 -6.72 2.50 -2.02
N ASN A 28 -7.27 3.71 -2.06
CA ASN A 28 -8.28 4.12 -1.09
C ASN A 28 -9.61 3.47 -1.50
N LYS A 29 -10.15 2.67 -0.60
CA LYS A 29 -11.36 1.89 -0.89
C LYS A 29 -12.54 2.77 -1.30
N ASP A 30 -12.79 3.85 -0.58
CA ASP A 30 -13.97 4.68 -0.84
C ASP A 30 -13.86 5.40 -2.18
N ILE A 31 -12.69 5.92 -2.50
CA ILE A 31 -12.47 6.59 -3.77
C ILE A 31 -12.56 5.58 -4.92
N PHE A 32 -11.98 4.41 -4.75
CA PHE A 32 -12.02 3.37 -5.76
C PHE A 32 -13.45 2.89 -6.04
N LEU A 33 -14.23 2.63 -4.98
CA LEU A 33 -15.61 2.20 -5.14
C LEU A 33 -16.48 3.27 -5.76
N ALA A 34 -16.26 4.54 -5.40
CA ALA A 34 -17.00 5.65 -5.99
C ALA A 34 -16.72 5.72 -7.50
N ALA A 35 -15.49 5.52 -7.91
CA ALA A 35 -15.13 5.51 -9.33
C ALA A 35 -15.80 4.37 -10.10
N LEU A 36 -15.96 3.20 -9.48
CA LEU A 36 -16.64 2.06 -10.12
C LEU A 36 -18.13 2.29 -10.25
N ARG A 37 -18.75 2.94 -9.26
CA ARG A 37 -20.21 3.15 -9.23
C ARG A 37 -20.65 4.29 -10.13
N CYS A 38 -19.87 5.35 -10.14
CA CYS A 38 -20.22 6.58 -10.86
C CYS A 38 -18.96 7.21 -11.41
N PRO A 39 -18.42 6.71 -12.54
CA PRO A 39 -17.16 7.20 -13.08
C PRO A 39 -17.23 8.68 -13.38
N GLU A 40 -16.30 9.43 -12.83
CA GLU A 40 -16.16 10.85 -13.10
C GLU A 40 -15.42 11.04 -14.42
N LYS A 41 -15.88 11.99 -15.23
CA LYS A 41 -15.29 12.25 -16.52
C LYS A 41 -13.79 12.54 -16.43
N ASP A 42 -13.38 13.26 -15.40
CA ASP A 42 -11.99 13.69 -15.22
C ASP A 42 -11.23 12.82 -14.22
N TYR A 43 -11.69 11.59 -14.00
CA TYR A 43 -11.13 10.71 -12.98
C TYR A 43 -9.61 10.55 -13.07
N LEU A 44 -9.05 10.50 -14.28
CA LEU A 44 -7.61 10.30 -14.46
C LEU A 44 -6.79 11.59 -14.40
N LEU A 45 -7.44 12.74 -14.26
CA LEU A 45 -6.79 14.04 -14.36
C LEU A 45 -6.46 14.69 -13.01
N HIS A 46 -6.82 14.04 -11.92
CA HIS A 46 -6.53 14.57 -10.59
C HIS A 46 -5.05 14.41 -10.23
N PRO A 47 -4.53 15.26 -9.33
CA PRO A 47 -3.16 15.05 -8.84
C PRO A 47 -3.07 13.79 -7.99
N VAL A 48 -1.85 13.28 -7.81
CA VAL A 48 -1.59 12.04 -7.08
C VAL A 48 -2.27 12.03 -5.72
N GLU A 49 -2.20 13.13 -4.99
CA GLU A 49 -2.71 13.24 -3.62
C GLU A 49 -4.23 13.07 -3.54
N TRP A 50 -4.94 13.36 -4.62
CA TRP A 50 -6.39 13.25 -4.64
C TRP A 50 -6.88 11.81 -4.45
N TYR A 51 -6.11 10.84 -4.94
CA TYR A 51 -6.50 9.42 -4.90
C TYR A 51 -6.32 8.80 -3.53
N LYS A 52 -5.53 9.42 -2.66
CA LYS A 52 -5.32 8.98 -1.27
C LYS A 52 -4.95 7.52 -1.18
N PHE A 53 -3.98 7.10 -1.98
CA PHE A 53 -3.43 5.76 -1.85
C PHE A 53 -2.82 5.61 -0.45
N ASN A 54 -2.80 4.38 0.06
CA ASN A 54 -2.30 4.12 1.40
C ASN A 54 -0.82 4.50 1.52
N ASP A 55 -0.52 5.44 2.42
CA ASP A 55 0.82 5.91 2.70
C ASP A 55 1.38 5.34 4.01
N ARG A 56 0.70 4.35 4.58
CA ARG A 56 1.11 3.71 5.82
C ARG A 56 1.84 2.42 5.56
N ILE A 57 2.89 2.17 6.34
CA ILE A 57 3.55 0.87 6.39
C ILE A 57 2.97 0.13 7.59
N LEU A 58 2.35 -1.01 7.34
CA LEU A 58 1.61 -1.76 8.34
C LEU A 58 2.27 -3.11 8.57
N VAL A 59 2.20 -3.58 9.81
CA VAL A 59 2.61 -4.94 10.16
C VAL A 59 1.40 -5.65 10.75
N TYR A 60 1.05 -6.79 10.17
CA TYR A 60 -0.02 -7.63 10.67
C TYR A 60 0.56 -8.78 11.46
N ASN A 61 0.08 -8.96 12.70
CA ASN A 61 0.45 -10.09 13.54
C ASN A 61 -0.60 -11.19 13.37
N ILE A 62 -0.21 -12.29 12.75
CA ILE A 62 -1.14 -13.39 12.43
C ILE A 62 -1.69 -14.03 13.68
N ASN A 63 -0.86 -14.22 14.70
CA ASN A 63 -1.26 -14.93 15.93
C ASN A 63 -2.24 -14.12 16.76
N LEU A 64 -2.06 -12.81 16.81
CA LEU A 64 -2.87 -11.92 17.63
C LEU A 64 -3.99 -11.23 16.84
N ASP A 65 -3.99 -11.36 15.52
CA ASP A 65 -4.93 -10.68 14.63
C ASP A 65 -4.92 -9.16 14.89
N ILE A 66 -3.72 -8.59 14.95
CA ILE A 66 -3.53 -7.16 15.25
C ILE A 66 -2.74 -6.52 14.14
N TRP A 67 -3.20 -5.35 13.72
CA TRP A 67 -2.52 -4.48 12.77
C TRP A 67 -1.78 -3.38 13.55
N GLN A 68 -0.58 -3.07 13.11
CA GLN A 68 0.21 -1.99 13.69
C GLN A 68 0.76 -1.10 12.58
N GLU A 69 0.53 0.19 12.71
CA GLU A 69 1.17 1.15 11.82
C GLU A 69 2.58 1.41 12.35
N VAL A 70 3.60 1.09 11.56
CA VAL A 70 4.99 1.23 11.99
C VAL A 70 5.66 2.46 11.38
N ALA A 71 5.12 2.97 10.27
CA ALA A 71 5.64 4.18 9.64
C ALA A 71 4.60 4.74 8.68
N ARG A 72 4.81 5.99 8.27
CA ARG A 72 3.97 6.64 7.27
C ARG A 72 4.86 7.47 6.36
N THR A 73 4.74 7.23 5.05
CA THR A 73 5.49 7.98 4.05
C THR A 73 4.79 7.89 2.71
N SER A 74 4.76 9.01 1.99
CA SER A 74 4.19 9.02 0.64
C SER A 74 4.96 8.14 -0.34
N LEU A 75 6.18 7.75 -0.01
CA LEU A 75 6.99 6.89 -0.88
C LEU A 75 6.36 5.53 -1.13
N VAL A 76 5.53 5.03 -0.21
CA VAL A 76 4.86 3.73 -0.38
C VAL A 76 3.42 3.87 -0.85
N ALA A 77 2.94 5.08 -1.12
CA ALA A 77 1.57 5.32 -1.58
C ALA A 77 1.42 4.94 -3.06
N ARG A 78 1.38 3.64 -3.31
CA ARG A 78 1.36 3.06 -4.66
C ARG A 78 0.42 1.88 -4.72
N ALA A 79 -0.11 1.62 -5.90
CA ALA A 79 -0.90 0.42 -6.17
C ALA A 79 -0.15 -0.46 -7.16
N GLY A 80 -0.26 -1.77 -7.01
CA GLY A 80 0.33 -2.71 -7.94
C GLY A 80 1.85 -2.80 -7.86
N ALA A 81 2.46 -2.38 -6.75
CA ALA A 81 3.89 -2.54 -6.53
C ALA A 81 4.22 -3.97 -6.13
N ALA A 82 5.46 -4.38 -6.34
CA ALA A 82 5.97 -5.63 -5.80
C ALA A 82 6.71 -5.33 -4.50
N LEU A 83 6.62 -6.25 -3.55
CA LEU A 83 7.35 -6.13 -2.28
C LEU A 83 8.13 -7.41 -2.05
N VAL A 84 9.46 -7.30 -2.04
CA VAL A 84 10.36 -8.44 -1.89
C VAL A 84 11.33 -8.16 -0.75
N GLY A 85 11.84 -9.21 -0.11
CA GLY A 85 12.71 -9.05 1.03
C GLY A 85 13.93 -9.95 0.99
N TRP A 86 15.01 -9.46 1.58
CA TRP A 86 16.24 -10.20 1.76
C TRP A 86 16.97 -9.63 2.98
N ASP A 87 17.26 -10.49 3.96
CA ASP A 87 18.08 -10.14 5.12
C ASP A 87 17.64 -8.84 5.82
N LYS A 88 16.36 -8.78 6.23
CA LYS A 88 15.75 -7.64 6.93
C LYS A 88 15.70 -6.37 6.10
N THR A 89 15.96 -6.48 4.81
CA THR A 89 15.81 -5.37 3.88
C THR A 89 14.73 -5.72 2.89
N TYR A 90 13.82 -4.80 2.67
CA TYR A 90 12.66 -5.00 1.80
C TYR A 90 12.65 -3.93 0.73
N TYR A 91 12.22 -4.31 -0.47
CA TYR A 91 12.17 -3.40 -1.60
C TYR A 91 10.76 -3.33 -2.12
N ASN A 92 10.22 -2.12 -2.15
CA ASN A 92 8.93 -1.82 -2.77
C ASN A 92 9.24 -1.35 -4.19
N ILE A 93 8.84 -2.14 -5.18
CA ILE A 93 9.31 -1.97 -6.56
C ILE A 93 8.17 -1.50 -7.45
N ASN A 94 8.41 -0.38 -8.13
CA ASN A 94 7.49 0.18 -9.13
C ASN A 94 6.11 0.50 -8.56
N GLY A 95 5.06 0.21 -9.34
CA GLY A 95 3.68 0.49 -8.98
C GLY A 95 3.14 1.75 -9.63
N GLU A 96 1.87 2.03 -9.38
CA GLU A 96 1.21 3.23 -9.89
C GLU A 96 1.05 4.26 -8.79
N LEU A 97 1.45 5.50 -9.08
CA LEU A 97 1.27 6.63 -8.15
C LEU A 97 -0.17 7.11 -8.18
N LYS A 98 -0.84 6.93 -9.29
CA LYS A 98 -2.28 7.15 -9.49
C LYS A 98 -2.67 6.34 -10.71
N PRO A 99 -3.98 6.13 -10.94
CA PRO A 99 -4.41 5.33 -12.09
C PRO A 99 -3.78 5.82 -13.39
N GLY A 100 -3.10 4.91 -14.09
CA GLY A 100 -2.48 5.21 -15.38
C GLY A 100 -1.09 5.82 -15.32
N VAL A 101 -0.55 6.10 -14.13
CA VAL A 101 0.77 6.71 -14.01
C VAL A 101 1.67 5.81 -13.16
N ARG A 102 2.60 5.14 -13.80
CA ARG A 102 3.51 4.22 -13.15
C ARG A 102 4.82 4.91 -12.77
N THR A 103 5.51 4.35 -11.80
CA THR A 103 6.83 4.82 -11.39
C THR A 103 7.84 3.68 -11.47
N PRO A 104 9.07 3.95 -11.93
CA PRO A 104 10.15 2.95 -11.92
C PRO A 104 10.92 2.95 -10.60
N GLU A 105 10.53 3.75 -9.62
CA GLU A 105 11.25 3.87 -8.37
C GLU A 105 11.24 2.58 -7.55
N ILE A 106 12.34 2.35 -6.85
CA ILE A 106 12.47 1.26 -5.90
C ILE A 106 12.71 1.88 -4.52
N ILE A 107 11.85 1.56 -3.57
CA ILE A 107 11.94 2.10 -2.22
C ILE A 107 12.49 1.00 -1.31
N LYS A 108 13.57 1.33 -0.61
CA LYS A 108 14.21 0.40 0.31
C LYS A 108 13.64 0.61 1.72
N ILE A 109 13.23 -0.47 2.34
CA ILE A 109 12.72 -0.48 3.71
C ILE A 109 13.62 -1.38 4.53
N THR A 110 14.24 -0.82 5.56
CA THR A 110 15.10 -1.59 6.46
C THR A 110 14.36 -1.84 7.77
N VAL A 111 14.33 -3.09 8.19
CA VAL A 111 13.68 -3.50 9.45
C VAL A 111 14.77 -3.76 10.48
N GLU A 112 14.71 -3.02 11.57
CA GLU A 112 15.69 -3.17 12.64
C GLU A 112 15.14 -3.96 13.82
#